data_bf82a6fadc36cf26a2233b6c9bdf3218
#
_entry.id   bf82a6fadc36cf26a2233b6c9bdf3218
#
_cell.length_a   1.000
_cell.length_b   1.000
_cell.length_c   1.000
_cell.angle_alpha   90.00
_cell.angle_beta   90.00
_cell.angle_gamma   90.00
#
_symmetry.space_group_name_H-M   'P 1'
#
loop_
_entity.id
_entity.type
_entity.pdbx_description
1 polymer ?
#
loop_
_entity_poly.entity_id
_entity_poly.type
_entity_poly.pdbx_seq_one_letter_code
_entity_poly.pdbx_strand_id
1 'polypeptide(L)'
;MQYRHTFHVHAPLAVVSDFHAHSASMGAITPPPVIAQIHQAPVRLQEGDEMDFTLWLGPLPIRWVARIEHVGLNGFTDRQLRGPFRRWVHRHSFRPINETTTAVIDEIEAELHRHLFWAVVGLGMWLNMPLLFAYRGWKTRSLLEKSSAQPEFSSAKLKDNP
;
A
#
# COMPACT_ATOMS: atom_id res chain seq x y z
N MET A 1 -18.85 -5.18 -5.43
CA MET A 1 -18.39 -3.81 -5.76
C MET A 1 -16.99 -3.91 -6.32
N GLN A 2 -16.66 -3.06 -7.31
CA GLN A 2 -15.32 -3.03 -7.91
C GLN A 2 -14.82 -1.58 -7.92
N TYR A 3 -13.53 -1.40 -7.64
CA TYR A 3 -12.85 -0.11 -7.68
C TYR A 3 -11.48 -0.27 -8.32
N ARG A 4 -11.09 0.69 -9.13
CA ARG A 4 -9.75 0.72 -9.75
C ARG A 4 -9.18 2.12 -9.67
N HIS A 5 -7.91 2.21 -9.30
CA HIS A 5 -7.13 3.44 -9.31
C HIS A 5 -5.81 3.20 -10.02
N THR A 6 -5.35 4.19 -10.77
CA THR A 6 -4.05 4.11 -11.46
C THR A 6 -3.34 5.45 -11.31
N PHE A 7 -2.07 5.38 -10.97
CA PHE A 7 -1.19 6.56 -10.95
C PHE A 7 0.22 6.18 -11.41
N HIS A 8 0.99 7.18 -11.79
CA HIS A 8 2.36 7.01 -12.25
C HIS A 8 3.33 7.53 -11.21
N VAL A 9 4.46 6.85 -11.07
CA VAL A 9 5.58 7.22 -10.17
C VAL A 9 6.84 7.31 -11.02
N HIS A 10 7.57 8.41 -10.90
CA HIS A 10 8.88 8.57 -11.53
C HIS A 10 9.95 7.81 -10.73
N ALA A 11 9.86 6.49 -10.80
CA ALA A 11 10.82 5.55 -10.23
C ALA A 11 10.81 4.25 -11.04
N PRO A 12 11.96 3.52 -11.13
CA PRO A 12 12.05 2.21 -11.76
C PRO A 12 11.14 1.19 -11.08
N LEU A 13 10.69 0.20 -11.85
CA LEU A 13 9.82 -0.88 -11.36
C LEU A 13 10.34 -1.54 -10.08
N ALA A 14 11.64 -1.84 -10.03
CA ALA A 14 12.25 -2.49 -8.86
C ALA A 14 12.11 -1.64 -7.59
N VAL A 15 12.26 -0.31 -7.68
CA VAL A 15 12.11 0.61 -6.55
C VAL A 15 10.66 0.67 -6.08
N VAL A 16 9.70 0.74 -7.01
CA VAL A 16 8.27 0.76 -6.69
C VAL A 16 7.84 -0.56 -6.06
N SER A 17 8.27 -1.70 -6.64
CA SER A 17 7.98 -3.03 -6.13
C SER A 17 8.57 -3.22 -4.72
N ASP A 18 9.83 -2.85 -4.53
CA ASP A 18 10.49 -2.96 -3.23
C ASP A 18 9.80 -2.12 -2.15
N PHE A 19 9.44 -0.89 -2.45
CA PHE A 19 8.68 -0.02 -1.53
C PHE A 19 7.39 -0.69 -1.07
N HIS A 20 6.57 -1.22 -1.98
CA HIS A 20 5.29 -1.84 -1.63
C HIS A 20 5.45 -3.23 -0.99
N ALA A 21 6.56 -3.90 -1.21
CA ALA A 21 6.87 -5.18 -0.56
C ALA A 21 7.22 -5.03 0.93
N HIS A 22 7.53 -3.83 1.42
CA HIS A 22 7.78 -3.59 2.85
C HIS A 22 6.49 -3.27 3.58
N SER A 23 6.15 -4.02 4.62
CA SER A 23 4.90 -3.83 5.39
C SER A 23 4.79 -2.44 6.04
N ALA A 24 5.91 -1.83 6.39
CA ALA A 24 5.96 -0.46 6.94
C ALA A 24 5.42 0.61 5.97
N SER A 25 5.47 0.34 4.66
CA SER A 25 4.96 1.27 3.64
C SER A 25 3.45 1.49 3.78
N MET A 26 2.69 0.49 4.26
CA MET A 26 1.25 0.64 4.51
C MET A 26 0.97 1.81 5.46
N GLY A 27 1.70 1.89 6.59
CA GLY A 27 1.56 3.01 7.53
C GLY A 27 1.99 4.35 6.92
N ALA A 28 3.08 4.35 6.13
CA ALA A 28 3.62 5.55 5.50
C ALA A 28 2.67 6.19 4.48
N ILE A 29 1.80 5.39 3.82
CA ILE A 29 0.82 5.86 2.82
C ILE A 29 -0.63 5.85 3.34
N THR A 30 -0.84 5.66 4.64
CA THR A 30 -2.17 5.75 5.25
C THR A 30 -2.50 7.21 5.54
N PRO A 31 -3.65 7.75 5.04
CA PRO A 31 -3.99 9.14 5.24
C PRO A 31 -4.42 9.45 6.68
N PRO A 32 -3.96 10.56 7.28
CA PRO A 32 -4.55 11.03 8.52
C PRO A 32 -6.02 11.44 8.27
N PRO A 33 -6.91 11.31 9.25
CA PRO A 33 -6.67 10.93 10.63
C PRO A 33 -6.69 9.40 10.88
N VAL A 34 -6.69 8.57 9.82
CA VAL A 34 -6.64 7.11 9.98
C VAL A 34 -5.28 6.69 10.52
N ILE A 35 -5.27 5.83 11.54
CA ILE A 35 -4.06 5.26 12.10
C ILE A 35 -4.05 3.76 11.81
N ALA A 36 -2.99 3.29 11.17
CA ALA A 36 -2.75 1.86 10.98
C ALA A 36 -1.81 1.35 12.09
N GLN A 37 -2.38 0.62 13.04
CA GLN A 37 -1.62 -0.04 14.12
C GLN A 37 -1.32 -1.48 13.72
N ILE A 38 -0.07 -1.75 13.37
CA ILE A 38 0.36 -3.11 12.99
C ILE A 38 0.61 -3.91 14.27
N HIS A 39 0.02 -5.09 14.39
CA HIS A 39 0.21 -6.03 15.48
C HIS A 39 1.22 -7.11 15.09
N GLN A 40 1.08 -7.64 13.87
CA GLN A 40 2.00 -8.62 13.31
C GLN A 40 2.08 -8.44 11.80
N ALA A 41 3.29 -8.33 11.29
CA ALA A 41 3.58 -8.34 9.87
C ALA A 41 5.04 -8.75 9.64
N PRO A 42 5.37 -9.40 8.53
CA PRO A 42 6.76 -9.61 8.14
C PRO A 42 7.39 -8.26 7.76
N VAL A 43 8.69 -8.12 7.84
CA VAL A 43 9.39 -6.92 7.35
C VAL A 43 9.17 -6.75 5.86
N ARG A 44 9.27 -7.84 5.11
CA ARG A 44 9.06 -7.92 3.67
C ARG A 44 8.00 -8.98 3.37
N LEU A 45 7.02 -8.63 2.57
CA LEU A 45 5.90 -9.49 2.19
C LEU A 45 6.37 -10.64 1.31
N GLN A 46 5.93 -11.85 1.64
CA GLN A 46 6.15 -13.08 0.87
C GLN A 46 4.82 -13.79 0.63
N GLU A 47 4.84 -14.74 -0.30
CA GLU A 47 3.67 -15.58 -0.60
C GLU A 47 3.19 -16.32 0.65
N GLY A 48 1.90 -16.18 0.97
CA GLY A 48 1.25 -16.83 2.10
C GLY A 48 1.37 -16.10 3.43
N ASP A 49 2.14 -15.02 3.52
CA ASP A 49 2.25 -14.20 4.74
C ASP A 49 0.91 -13.62 5.17
N GLU A 50 0.76 -13.42 6.47
CA GLU A 50 -0.39 -12.74 7.06
C GLU A 50 0.05 -11.43 7.72
N MET A 51 -0.77 -10.40 7.50
CA MET A 51 -0.67 -9.11 8.16
C MET A 51 -1.86 -8.93 9.09
N ASP A 52 -1.60 -8.65 10.36
CA ASP A 52 -2.60 -8.37 11.38
C ASP A 52 -2.43 -6.93 11.87
N PHE A 53 -3.46 -6.10 11.69
CA PHE A 53 -3.44 -4.69 12.05
C PHE A 53 -4.81 -4.18 12.43
N THR A 54 -4.86 -3.04 13.11
CA THR A 54 -6.07 -2.29 13.39
C THR A 54 -6.04 -0.97 12.63
N LEU A 55 -7.08 -0.67 11.89
CA LEU A 55 -7.34 0.65 11.35
C LEU A 55 -8.23 1.42 12.33
N TRP A 56 -7.71 2.51 12.87
CA TRP A 56 -8.48 3.42 13.71
C TRP A 56 -9.13 4.48 12.85
N LEU A 57 -10.47 4.43 12.73
CA LEU A 57 -11.28 5.46 12.09
C LEU A 57 -11.85 6.39 13.17
N GLY A 58 -11.06 7.39 13.59
CA GLY A 58 -11.33 8.12 14.82
C GLY A 58 -11.34 7.17 16.03
N PRO A 59 -12.43 7.10 16.84
CA PRO A 59 -12.50 6.19 17.98
C PRO A 59 -12.87 4.73 17.61
N LEU A 60 -13.18 4.44 16.35
CA LEU A 60 -13.63 3.11 15.92
C LEU A 60 -12.43 2.23 15.50
N PRO A 61 -12.09 1.18 16.26
CA PRO A 61 -11.07 0.21 15.88
C PRO A 61 -11.64 -0.85 14.92
N ILE A 62 -11.03 -0.99 13.76
CA ILE A 62 -11.38 -2.01 12.77
C ILE A 62 -10.21 -2.98 12.66
N ARG A 63 -10.34 -4.16 13.27
CA ARG A 63 -9.35 -5.24 13.14
C ARG A 63 -9.37 -5.78 11.73
N TRP A 64 -8.19 -5.93 11.16
CA TRP A 64 -7.99 -6.45 9.83
C TRP A 64 -6.90 -7.52 9.81
N VAL A 65 -7.19 -8.67 9.23
CA VAL A 65 -6.20 -9.70 8.93
C VAL A 65 -6.24 -9.94 7.43
N ALA A 66 -5.11 -9.78 6.77
CA ALA A 66 -4.96 -10.01 5.34
C ALA A 66 -3.91 -11.09 5.08
N ARG A 67 -4.17 -11.94 4.09
CA ARG A 67 -3.19 -12.87 3.52
C ARG A 67 -2.63 -12.29 2.24
N ILE A 68 -1.33 -12.42 2.09
CA ILE A 68 -0.57 -11.98 0.92
C ILE A 68 -0.45 -13.13 -0.06
N GLU A 69 -0.83 -12.89 -1.31
CA GLU A 69 -0.89 -13.89 -2.38
C GLU A 69 -0.30 -13.32 -3.67
N HIS A 70 0.17 -14.18 -4.57
CA HIS A 70 0.68 -13.82 -5.92
C HIS A 70 1.83 -12.80 -5.89
N VAL A 71 2.76 -13.01 -4.97
CA VAL A 71 3.89 -12.09 -4.77
C VAL A 71 4.91 -12.19 -5.90
N GLY A 72 5.25 -11.05 -6.50
CA GLY A 72 6.24 -10.95 -7.56
C GLY A 72 6.69 -9.52 -7.82
N LEU A 73 7.63 -9.35 -8.74
CA LEU A 73 8.14 -8.03 -9.13
C LEU A 73 7.03 -7.11 -9.64
N ASN A 74 6.02 -7.67 -10.29
CA ASN A 74 4.91 -6.91 -10.91
C ASN A 74 3.72 -6.70 -9.98
N GLY A 75 3.82 -7.05 -8.68
CA GLY A 75 2.77 -6.83 -7.71
C GLY A 75 2.51 -8.00 -6.77
N PHE A 76 1.41 -7.88 -6.04
CA PHE A 76 0.88 -8.89 -5.13
C PHE A 76 -0.61 -8.66 -4.90
N THR A 77 -1.25 -9.58 -4.21
CA THR A 77 -2.67 -9.48 -3.82
C THR A 77 -2.77 -9.56 -2.31
N ASP A 78 -3.51 -8.68 -1.67
CA ASP A 78 -3.97 -8.86 -0.29
C ASP A 78 -5.42 -9.32 -0.27
N ARG A 79 -5.67 -10.43 0.41
CA ARG A 79 -7.01 -10.99 0.63
C ARG A 79 -7.37 -10.87 2.10
N GLN A 80 -8.46 -10.20 2.41
CA GLN A 80 -8.99 -10.14 3.77
C GLN A 80 -9.41 -11.53 4.24
N LEU A 81 -8.84 -11.96 5.37
CA LEU A 81 -9.29 -13.13 6.13
C LEU A 81 -10.27 -12.72 7.23
N ARG A 82 -10.04 -11.56 7.84
CA ARG A 82 -10.91 -10.95 8.85
C ARG A 82 -10.95 -9.44 8.64
N GLY A 83 -12.15 -8.85 8.74
CA GLY A 83 -12.31 -7.40 8.57
C GLY A 83 -13.76 -6.99 8.38
N PRO A 84 -14.01 -5.74 7.97
CA PRO A 84 -15.35 -5.15 7.91
C PRO A 84 -16.17 -5.59 6.69
N PHE A 85 -15.54 -6.21 5.70
CA PHE A 85 -16.21 -6.72 4.52
C PHE A 85 -16.49 -8.22 4.64
N ARG A 86 -17.49 -8.71 3.92
CA ARG A 86 -17.72 -10.15 3.74
C ARG A 86 -16.64 -10.79 2.87
N ARG A 87 -16.23 -10.06 1.82
CA ARG A 87 -15.12 -10.40 0.93
C ARG A 87 -14.40 -9.12 0.56
N TRP A 88 -13.08 -9.19 0.56
CA TRP A 88 -12.20 -8.14 0.06
C TRP A 88 -10.98 -8.79 -0.57
N VAL A 89 -10.69 -8.38 -1.79
CA VAL A 89 -9.49 -8.75 -2.53
C VAL A 89 -8.94 -7.48 -3.13
N HIS A 90 -7.69 -7.16 -2.81
CA HIS A 90 -6.99 -6.00 -3.34
C HIS A 90 -5.74 -6.46 -4.08
N ARG A 91 -5.72 -6.23 -5.38
CA ARG A 91 -4.59 -6.54 -6.25
C ARG A 91 -3.79 -5.26 -6.50
N HIS A 92 -2.52 -5.32 -6.14
CA HIS A 92 -1.53 -4.32 -6.50
C HIS A 92 -0.79 -4.79 -7.74
N SER A 93 -0.76 -3.98 -8.79
CA SER A 93 -0.02 -4.30 -10.02
C SER A 93 0.91 -3.15 -10.38
N PHE A 94 2.15 -3.50 -10.73
CA PHE A 94 3.19 -2.55 -11.12
C PHE A 94 3.59 -2.84 -12.55
N ARG A 95 3.51 -1.83 -13.43
CA ARG A 95 3.84 -1.97 -14.84
C ARG A 95 4.83 -0.89 -15.25
N PRO A 96 6.02 -1.26 -15.76
CA PRO A 96 6.97 -0.28 -16.27
C PRO A 96 6.37 0.42 -17.49
N ILE A 97 6.45 1.75 -17.52
CA ILE A 97 6.12 2.58 -18.70
C ILE A 97 7.40 2.79 -19.51
N ASN A 98 8.48 3.08 -18.81
CA ASN A 98 9.86 3.17 -19.30
C ASN A 98 10.83 2.83 -18.16
N GLU A 99 12.13 3.03 -18.38
CA GLU A 99 13.17 2.70 -17.39
C GLU A 99 13.05 3.47 -16.07
N THR A 100 12.49 4.68 -16.10
CA THR A 100 12.42 5.60 -14.96
C THR A 100 11.00 5.84 -14.45
N THR A 101 9.97 5.22 -15.05
CA THR A 101 8.57 5.48 -14.70
C THR A 101 7.77 4.19 -14.63
N THR A 102 7.04 4.02 -13.55
CA THR A 102 6.18 2.85 -13.29
C THR A 102 4.74 3.28 -13.07
N ALA A 103 3.79 2.60 -13.69
CA ALA A 103 2.37 2.67 -13.37
C ALA A 103 2.06 1.76 -12.18
N VAL A 104 1.43 2.31 -11.16
CA VAL A 104 0.85 1.57 -10.03
C VAL A 104 -0.65 1.48 -10.26
N ILE A 105 -1.18 0.27 -10.21
CA ILE A 105 -2.58 -0.04 -10.48
C ILE A 105 -3.12 -0.80 -9.28
N ASP A 106 -4.11 -0.23 -8.63
CA ASP A 106 -4.84 -0.84 -7.51
C ASP A 106 -6.21 -1.28 -8.01
N GLU A 107 -6.54 -2.55 -7.84
CA GLU A 107 -7.84 -3.14 -8.21
C GLU A 107 -8.44 -3.81 -6.99
N ILE A 108 -9.63 -3.37 -6.58
CA ILE A 108 -10.30 -3.87 -5.40
C ILE A 108 -11.65 -4.48 -5.78
N GLU A 109 -11.88 -5.69 -5.30
CA GLU A 109 -13.19 -6.35 -5.29
C GLU A 109 -13.67 -6.49 -3.85
N ALA A 110 -14.89 -6.02 -3.57
CA ALA A 110 -15.46 -6.10 -2.22
C ALA A 110 -16.93 -6.49 -2.22
N GLU A 111 -17.33 -7.22 -1.17
CA GLU A 111 -18.71 -7.49 -0.83
C GLU A 111 -18.99 -6.98 0.58
N LEU A 112 -20.11 -6.26 0.77
CA LEU A 112 -20.52 -5.79 2.08
C LEU A 112 -20.92 -6.95 2.98
N HIS A 113 -20.66 -6.79 4.28
CA HIS A 113 -21.05 -7.76 5.28
C HIS A 113 -22.59 -7.82 5.40
N ARG A 114 -23.16 -8.98 5.76
CA ARG A 114 -24.61 -9.12 5.95
C ARG A 114 -25.11 -8.47 7.24
N HIS A 115 -24.25 -8.33 8.25
CA HIS A 115 -24.58 -7.64 9.49
C HIS A 115 -24.63 -6.14 9.26
N LEU A 116 -25.76 -5.49 9.61
CA LEU A 116 -26.04 -4.08 9.29
C LEU A 116 -24.94 -3.12 9.72
N PHE A 117 -24.43 -3.24 10.94
CA PHE A 117 -23.35 -2.37 11.44
C PHE A 117 -22.11 -2.45 10.54
N TRP A 118 -21.64 -3.68 10.22
CA TRP A 118 -20.49 -3.87 9.35
C TRP A 118 -20.75 -3.47 7.90
N ALA A 119 -21.99 -3.62 7.43
CA ALA A 119 -22.37 -3.13 6.10
C ALA A 119 -22.26 -1.60 6.01
N VAL A 120 -22.73 -0.87 7.05
CA VAL A 120 -22.61 0.58 7.11
C VAL A 120 -21.14 1.02 7.19
N VAL A 121 -20.34 0.37 8.05
CA VAL A 121 -18.90 0.64 8.16
C VAL A 121 -18.20 0.37 6.82
N GLY A 122 -18.44 -0.78 6.21
CA GLY A 122 -17.85 -1.15 4.91
C GLY A 122 -18.28 -0.20 3.79
N LEU A 123 -19.55 0.22 3.76
CA LEU A 123 -20.04 1.20 2.80
C LEU A 123 -19.36 2.57 2.99
N GLY A 124 -19.23 3.03 4.23
CA GLY A 124 -18.50 4.26 4.55
C GLY A 124 -17.04 4.21 4.08
N MET A 125 -16.35 3.09 4.34
CA MET A 125 -14.99 2.88 3.83
C MET A 125 -14.96 2.87 2.29
N TRP A 126 -15.90 2.19 1.66
CA TRP A 126 -16.01 2.10 0.20
C TRP A 126 -16.18 3.47 -0.46
N LEU A 127 -17.07 4.30 0.06
CA LEU A 127 -17.34 5.65 -0.46
C LEU A 127 -16.11 6.57 -0.34
N ASN A 128 -15.21 6.30 0.60
CA ASN A 128 -13.97 7.05 0.78
C ASN A 128 -12.77 6.51 -0.02
N MET A 129 -12.94 5.44 -0.83
CA MET A 129 -11.86 4.88 -1.67
C MET A 129 -11.19 5.89 -2.59
N PRO A 130 -11.93 6.78 -3.31
CA PRO A 130 -11.28 7.75 -4.19
C PRO A 130 -10.31 8.67 -3.42
N LEU A 131 -10.71 9.14 -2.24
CA LEU A 131 -9.86 10.00 -1.40
C LEU A 131 -8.65 9.24 -0.85
N LEU A 132 -8.87 8.01 -0.36
CA LEU A 132 -7.81 7.14 0.13
C LEU A 132 -6.73 6.91 -0.93
N PHE A 133 -7.13 6.49 -2.13
CA PHE A 133 -6.18 6.15 -3.19
C PHE A 133 -5.54 7.39 -3.86
N ALA A 134 -6.25 8.51 -3.93
CA ALA A 134 -5.65 9.77 -4.33
C ALA A 134 -4.51 10.18 -3.38
N TYR A 135 -4.75 10.08 -2.06
CA TYR A 135 -3.72 10.34 -1.05
C TYR A 135 -2.55 9.35 -1.15
N ARG A 136 -2.83 8.05 -1.26
CA ARG A 136 -1.79 7.01 -1.41
C ARG A 136 -0.92 7.29 -2.63
N GLY A 137 -1.51 7.59 -3.77
CA GLY A 137 -0.77 7.92 -4.99
C GLY A 137 0.10 9.17 -4.84
N TRP A 138 -0.44 10.24 -4.23
CA TRP A 138 0.33 11.44 -3.92
C TRP A 138 1.50 11.16 -2.98
N LYS A 139 1.24 10.42 -1.89
CA LYS A 139 2.24 10.12 -0.88
C LYS A 139 3.34 9.20 -1.40
N THR A 140 2.99 8.18 -2.17
CA THR A 140 3.95 7.27 -2.81
C THR A 140 4.89 8.05 -3.73
N ARG A 141 4.35 8.92 -4.61
CA ARG A 141 5.17 9.82 -5.43
C ARG A 141 6.10 10.67 -4.57
N SER A 142 5.55 11.33 -3.54
CA SER A 142 6.35 12.19 -2.67
C SER A 142 7.51 11.47 -1.97
N LEU A 143 7.35 10.19 -1.64
CA LEU A 143 8.39 9.40 -0.99
C LEU A 143 9.45 8.91 -1.98
N LEU A 144 9.02 8.35 -3.12
CA LEU A 144 9.94 7.70 -4.06
C LEU A 144 10.65 8.68 -4.99
N GLU A 145 9.97 9.75 -5.43
CA GLU A 145 10.57 10.73 -6.34
C GLU A 145 11.59 11.65 -5.65
N LYS A 146 11.42 11.91 -4.33
CA LYS A 146 12.43 12.65 -3.54
C LYS A 146 13.69 11.83 -3.28
N SER A 147 13.54 10.52 -3.10
CA SER A 147 14.69 9.62 -2.89
C SER A 147 15.55 9.49 -4.16
N SER A 148 14.94 9.58 -5.32
CA SER A 148 15.64 9.56 -6.62
C SER A 148 16.36 10.87 -6.96
N ALA A 149 16.04 11.96 -6.27
CA ALA A 149 16.61 13.29 -6.51
C ALA A 149 17.86 13.62 -5.65
N GLN A 150 18.26 12.71 -4.74
CA GLN A 150 19.55 12.83 -4.03
C GLN A 150 20.61 11.97 -4.73
N PRO A 151 21.44 12.54 -5.62
CA PRO A 151 22.65 11.85 -6.08
C PRO A 151 23.59 11.68 -4.90
N GLU A 152 24.25 10.53 -4.84
CA GLU A 152 25.29 10.19 -3.87
C GLU A 152 26.36 11.29 -3.75
N PHE A 153 26.21 12.17 -2.78
CA PHE A 153 27.27 13.07 -2.33
C PHE A 153 27.99 12.43 -1.13
N SER A 154 28.64 11.28 -1.32
CA SER A 154 29.53 10.73 -0.30
C SER A 154 30.53 9.73 -0.85
N SER A 155 31.41 10.17 -1.78
CA SER A 155 32.66 9.42 -2.02
C SER A 155 33.81 10.28 -2.60
N ALA A 156 33.80 11.57 -2.35
CA ALA A 156 34.90 12.46 -2.81
C ALA A 156 35.47 13.32 -1.68
N LYS A 157 35.89 12.70 -0.56
CA LYS A 157 36.80 13.37 0.40
C LYS A 157 37.56 12.35 1.24
N LEU A 158 38.39 11.54 0.59
CA LEU A 158 39.48 10.81 1.26
C LEU A 158 40.56 10.46 0.23
N LYS A 159 41.16 11.52 -0.38
CA LYS A 159 42.52 11.47 -0.93
C LYS A 159 43.04 12.88 -0.91
N ASP A 160 44.25 12.98 -0.41
CA ASP A 160 45.19 14.06 -0.35
C ASP A 160 45.24 14.81 0.99
N ASN A 161 46.06 14.28 1.88
CA ASN A 161 47.03 15.10 2.58
C ASN A 161 48.36 14.34 2.74
N PRO A 162 49.49 14.95 2.35
CA PRO A 162 50.82 14.37 2.31
C PRO A 162 51.43 14.14 3.69
#